data_a67be5d2c72a95ccc37dcca90872eb92
#
_entry.id   a67be5d2c72a95ccc37dcca90872eb92
#
_cell.length_a   1.000
_cell.length_b   1.000
_cell.length_c   1.000
_cell.angle_alpha   90.00
_cell.angle_beta   90.00
_cell.angle_gamma   90.00
#
_symmetry.space_group_name_H-M   'P 1'
#
loop_
_entity.id
_entity.type
_entity.pdbx_description
1 polymer ?
#
loop_
_entity_poly.entity_id
_entity_poly.type
_entity_poly.pdbx_seq_one_letter_code
_entity_poly.pdbx_strand_id
1 'polypeptide(L)'
;HVTFALVLCPPGALARWQLSLLNPPRSADDRVHVRQWTRWPLGTFLANILATLVLCGVVTGKLSRTFSSKTSCDALQGLQDGFAGCLSTVSTLIAELLVLRPMRTSFAYLFTSWALAVISCVLLVGVPRWTLDINDTCQWQVLS
;
A
#
# COMPACT_ATOMS: atom_id res chain seq x y z
N HIS A 1 -5.54 -18.70 -6.90
CA HIS A 1 -5.21 -17.31 -6.55
C HIS A 1 -4.56 -16.53 -7.70
N VAL A 2 -3.71 -17.16 -8.54
CA VAL A 2 -3.02 -16.48 -9.67
C VAL A 2 -3.99 -15.80 -10.63
N THR A 3 -5.10 -16.46 -10.98
CA THR A 3 -6.13 -15.90 -11.88
C THR A 3 -6.74 -14.62 -11.28
N PHE A 4 -7.05 -14.63 -9.99
CA PHE A 4 -7.55 -13.42 -9.30
C PHE A 4 -6.52 -12.30 -9.26
N ALA A 5 -5.24 -12.63 -9.05
CA ALA A 5 -4.18 -11.65 -9.08
C ALA A 5 -4.04 -10.99 -10.47
N LEU A 6 -4.09 -11.78 -11.55
CA LEU A 6 -4.03 -11.26 -12.93
C LEU A 6 -5.20 -10.33 -13.26
N VAL A 7 -6.41 -10.68 -12.81
CA VAL A 7 -7.63 -9.86 -13.04
C VAL A 7 -7.59 -8.56 -12.22
N LEU A 8 -7.03 -8.59 -11.00
CA LEU A 8 -7.00 -7.45 -10.09
C LEU A 8 -5.78 -6.54 -10.27
N CYS A 9 -4.76 -6.96 -11.00
CA CYS A 9 -3.57 -6.17 -11.32
C CYS A 9 -3.89 -4.90 -12.13
N PRO A 10 -4.65 -4.94 -13.27
CA PRO A 10 -4.98 -3.75 -14.04
C PRO A 10 -5.71 -2.66 -13.25
N PRO A 11 -6.78 -2.94 -12.47
CA PRO A 11 -7.40 -1.92 -11.64
C PRO A 11 -6.46 -1.32 -10.59
N GLY A 12 -5.54 -2.10 -9.99
CA GLY A 12 -4.52 -1.59 -9.08
C GLY A 12 -3.58 -0.61 -9.78
N ALA A 13 -3.10 -0.95 -10.98
CA ALA A 13 -2.25 -0.10 -11.79
C ALA A 13 -2.96 1.19 -12.25
N LEU A 14 -4.24 1.11 -12.64
CA LEU A 14 -5.05 2.28 -13.01
C LEU A 14 -5.27 3.21 -11.81
N ALA A 15 -5.61 2.66 -10.65
CA ALA A 15 -5.75 3.45 -9.43
C ALA A 15 -4.45 4.19 -9.08
N ARG A 16 -3.30 3.50 -9.20
CA ARG A 16 -1.99 4.12 -9.02
C ARG A 16 -1.74 5.24 -10.03
N TRP A 17 -2.07 5.02 -11.31
CA TRP A 17 -1.94 6.04 -12.34
C TRP A 17 -2.78 7.27 -12.03
N GLN A 18 -4.05 7.11 -11.65
CA GLN A 18 -4.91 8.22 -11.25
C GLN A 18 -4.36 8.98 -10.04
N LEU A 19 -3.88 8.27 -9.02
CA LEU A 19 -3.26 8.91 -7.86
C LEU A 19 -1.98 9.66 -8.24
N SER A 20 -1.21 9.17 -9.21
CA SER A 20 0.01 9.85 -9.68
C SER A 20 -0.28 11.22 -10.32
N LEU A 21 -1.50 11.47 -10.79
CA LEU A 21 -1.92 12.78 -11.30
C LEU A 21 -1.99 13.85 -10.20
N LEU A 22 -2.07 13.45 -8.93
CA LEU A 22 -2.00 14.34 -7.78
C LEU A 22 -0.57 14.81 -7.47
N ASN A 23 0.43 14.19 -8.10
CA ASN A 23 1.81 14.61 -7.92
C ASN A 23 2.06 15.93 -8.69
N PRO A 24 2.79 16.89 -8.11
CA PRO A 24 3.11 18.11 -8.81
C PRO A 24 3.90 17.79 -10.09
N PRO A 25 3.62 18.50 -11.22
CA PRO A 25 4.36 18.29 -12.45
C PRO A 25 5.85 18.58 -12.21
N ARG A 26 6.71 17.70 -12.72
CA ARG A 26 8.16 17.90 -12.73
C ARG A 26 8.50 19.02 -13.73
N SER A 27 8.32 20.26 -13.34
CA SER A 27 8.82 21.38 -14.15
C SER A 27 10.34 21.46 -13.96
N ALA A 28 11.05 21.47 -15.10
CA ALA A 28 12.51 21.62 -15.15
C ALA A 28 13.00 23.02 -14.72
N ASP A 29 12.10 23.92 -14.38
CA ASP A 29 12.43 25.30 -14.00
C ASP A 29 12.49 25.45 -12.48
N ASP A 30 13.71 25.28 -11.96
CA ASP A 30 14.06 25.36 -10.52
C ASP A 30 13.99 26.79 -9.95
N ARG A 31 13.45 27.77 -10.69
CA ARG A 31 13.51 29.21 -10.31
C ARG A 31 12.29 29.71 -9.55
N VAL A 32 11.28 28.90 -9.31
CA VAL A 32 10.14 29.31 -8.51
C VAL A 32 10.30 28.75 -7.10
N HIS A 33 10.65 29.60 -6.17
CA HIS A 33 10.58 29.36 -4.71
C HIS A 33 9.14 29.10 -4.27
N VAL A 34 8.51 28.05 -4.77
CA VAL A 34 7.23 27.60 -4.25
C VAL A 34 7.49 26.88 -2.92
N ARG A 35 6.87 27.40 -1.90
CA ARG A 35 6.89 26.97 -0.49
C ARG A 35 7.09 25.46 -0.35
N GLN A 36 8.19 25.04 0.24
CA GLN A 36 8.72 23.67 0.34
C GLN A 36 7.71 22.58 0.79
N TRP A 37 6.62 22.96 1.42
CA TRP A 37 5.58 22.06 1.94
C TRP A 37 4.58 21.57 0.88
N THR A 38 4.51 22.20 -0.26
CA THR A 38 3.62 21.82 -1.38
C THR A 38 4.24 20.82 -2.36
N ARG A 39 5.45 20.35 -2.08
CA ARG A 39 6.20 19.46 -3.01
C ARG A 39 6.19 17.98 -2.62
N TRP A 40 5.43 17.58 -1.63
CA TRP A 40 5.30 16.15 -1.32
C TRP A 40 4.58 15.43 -2.45
N PRO A 41 5.08 14.29 -2.91
CA PRO A 41 4.43 13.48 -3.93
C PRO A 41 3.23 12.75 -3.31
N LEU A 42 2.15 13.51 -3.11
CA LEU A 42 0.94 13.04 -2.43
C LEU A 42 0.32 11.83 -3.11
N GLY A 43 0.41 11.75 -4.44
CA GLY A 43 -0.12 10.62 -5.19
C GLY A 43 0.56 9.29 -4.82
N THR A 44 1.88 9.27 -4.79
CA THR A 44 2.66 8.09 -4.40
C THR A 44 2.45 7.76 -2.92
N PHE A 45 2.43 8.78 -2.06
CA PHE A 45 2.15 8.62 -0.64
C PHE A 45 0.79 7.95 -0.42
N LEU A 46 -0.27 8.47 -1.02
CA LEU A 46 -1.63 7.92 -0.91
C LEU A 46 -1.72 6.52 -1.50
N ALA A 47 -1.09 6.27 -2.65
CA ALA A 47 -1.06 4.94 -3.26
C ALA A 47 -0.47 3.88 -2.31
N ASN A 48 0.65 4.19 -1.66
CA ASN A 48 1.30 3.28 -0.73
C ASN A 48 0.49 3.09 0.56
N ILE A 49 -0.10 4.14 1.11
CA ILE A 49 -0.96 4.03 2.30
C ILE A 49 -2.23 3.23 1.98
N LEU A 50 -2.91 3.51 0.86
CA LEU A 50 -4.10 2.75 0.44
C LEU A 50 -3.77 1.27 0.21
N ALA A 51 -2.66 0.97 -0.45
CA ALA A 51 -2.20 -0.40 -0.63
C ALA A 51 -1.95 -1.10 0.71
N THR A 52 -1.34 -0.40 1.67
CA THR A 52 -1.12 -0.92 3.02
C THR A 52 -2.45 -1.19 3.74
N LEU A 53 -3.42 -0.28 3.65
CA LEU A 53 -4.74 -0.48 4.26
C LEU A 53 -5.49 -1.66 3.64
N VAL A 54 -5.45 -1.81 2.31
CA VAL A 54 -6.01 -2.98 1.62
C VAL A 54 -5.33 -4.26 2.10
N LEU A 55 -4.00 -4.27 2.17
CA LEU A 55 -3.21 -5.40 2.67
C LEU A 55 -3.60 -5.77 4.10
N CYS A 56 -3.66 -4.79 5.01
CA CYS A 56 -4.09 -5.02 6.39
C CYS A 56 -5.53 -5.57 6.46
N GLY A 57 -6.45 -5.04 5.65
CA GLY A 57 -7.82 -5.54 5.56
C GLY A 57 -7.89 -6.98 5.05
N VAL A 58 -7.09 -7.34 4.06
CA VAL A 58 -6.98 -8.71 3.55
C VAL A 58 -6.45 -9.66 4.62
N VAL A 59 -5.38 -9.25 5.32
CA VAL A 59 -4.80 -10.08 6.40
C VAL A 59 -5.81 -10.28 7.52
N THR A 60 -6.50 -9.22 7.96
CA THR A 60 -7.56 -9.32 8.98
C THR A 60 -8.73 -10.18 8.48
N GLY A 61 -9.11 -10.08 7.20
CA GLY A 61 -10.12 -10.92 6.58
C GLY A 61 -9.75 -12.40 6.58
N LYS A 62 -8.48 -12.74 6.29
CA LYS A 62 -7.96 -14.12 6.38
C LYS A 62 -7.97 -14.67 7.81
N LEU A 63 -7.82 -13.81 8.81
CA LEU A 63 -7.91 -14.18 10.22
C LEU A 63 -9.37 -14.38 10.68
N SER A 64 -10.34 -13.78 10.00
CA SER A 64 -11.76 -13.91 10.37
C SER A 64 -12.36 -15.21 9.82
N ARG A 65 -13.17 -15.90 10.63
CA ARG A 65 -13.89 -17.12 10.23
C ARG A 65 -14.93 -16.89 9.12
N THR A 66 -15.22 -15.66 8.78
CA THR A 66 -16.20 -15.27 7.75
C THR A 66 -15.76 -15.73 6.36
N PHE A 67 -14.46 -15.78 6.08
CA PHE A 67 -13.88 -16.14 4.79
C PHE A 67 -13.14 -17.49 4.85
N SER A 68 -13.84 -18.54 5.23
CA SER A 68 -13.25 -19.89 5.38
C SER A 68 -13.29 -20.76 4.11
N SER A 69 -13.94 -20.30 3.03
CA SER A 69 -13.99 -21.07 1.80
C SER A 69 -12.69 -20.90 0.98
N LYS A 70 -12.32 -21.95 0.23
CA LYS A 70 -11.12 -21.93 -0.62
C LYS A 70 -11.15 -20.77 -1.62
N THR A 71 -12.28 -20.54 -2.26
CA THR A 71 -12.45 -19.45 -3.22
C THR A 71 -12.28 -18.07 -2.59
N SER A 72 -12.79 -17.90 -1.36
CA SER A 72 -12.61 -16.64 -0.62
C SER A 72 -11.15 -16.39 -0.25
N CYS A 73 -10.43 -17.41 0.20
CA CYS A 73 -9.00 -17.31 0.49
C CYS A 73 -8.18 -17.01 -0.77
N ASP A 74 -8.49 -17.65 -1.89
CA ASP A 74 -7.85 -17.41 -3.18
C ASP A 74 -8.13 -15.99 -3.71
N ALA A 75 -9.35 -15.48 -3.52
CA ALA A 75 -9.72 -14.12 -3.90
C ALA A 75 -8.99 -13.07 -3.04
N LEU A 76 -8.93 -13.30 -1.71
CA LEU A 76 -8.18 -12.43 -0.81
C LEU A 76 -6.68 -12.41 -1.13
N GLN A 77 -6.12 -13.58 -1.46
CA GLN A 77 -4.72 -13.65 -1.89
C GLN A 77 -4.52 -12.90 -3.22
N GLY A 78 -5.43 -13.08 -4.19
CA GLY A 78 -5.38 -12.36 -5.46
C GLY A 78 -5.52 -10.83 -5.29
N LEU A 79 -6.32 -10.37 -4.33
CA LEU A 79 -6.44 -8.95 -3.99
C LEU A 79 -5.14 -8.40 -3.40
N GLN A 80 -4.49 -9.17 -2.55
CA GLN A 80 -3.20 -8.83 -1.98
C GLN A 80 -2.11 -8.71 -3.06
N ASP A 81 -1.93 -9.76 -3.85
CA ASP A 81 -0.82 -9.87 -4.80
C ASP A 81 -1.08 -9.04 -6.07
N GLY A 82 -2.32 -9.04 -6.57
CA GLY A 82 -2.71 -8.29 -7.76
C GLY A 82 -2.94 -6.82 -7.47
N PHE A 83 -4.00 -6.48 -6.76
CA PHE A 83 -4.40 -5.08 -6.57
C PHE A 83 -3.42 -4.31 -5.70
N ALA A 84 -3.16 -4.76 -4.46
CA ALA A 84 -2.30 -4.03 -3.55
C ALA A 84 -0.84 -4.02 -4.03
N GLY A 85 -0.36 -5.12 -4.62
CA GLY A 85 0.98 -5.20 -5.22
C GLY A 85 1.19 -4.24 -6.39
N CYS A 86 0.18 -4.07 -7.27
CA CYS A 86 0.25 -3.12 -8.38
C CYS A 86 -0.01 -1.66 -7.97
N LEU A 87 -0.75 -1.44 -6.88
CA LEU A 87 -1.01 -0.11 -6.36
C LEU A 87 0.22 0.47 -5.63
N SER A 88 0.91 -0.33 -4.81
CA SER A 88 2.10 0.10 -4.07
C SER A 88 3.34 0.19 -4.97
N THR A 89 4.30 1.04 -4.58
CA THR A 89 5.54 1.17 -5.34
C THR A 89 6.69 1.72 -4.50
N VAL A 90 7.72 0.89 -4.36
CA VAL A 90 8.98 1.26 -3.69
C VAL A 90 9.90 2.00 -4.65
N SER A 91 9.97 1.58 -5.91
CA SER A 91 10.84 2.20 -6.91
C SER A 91 10.52 3.68 -7.13
N THR A 92 9.22 4.03 -7.23
CA THR A 92 8.79 5.42 -7.35
C THR A 92 9.08 6.22 -6.10
N LEU A 93 8.85 5.63 -4.90
CA LEU A 93 9.20 6.25 -3.62
C LEU A 93 10.70 6.61 -3.57
N ILE A 94 11.58 5.69 -3.95
CA ILE A 94 13.03 5.94 -3.98
C ILE A 94 13.39 7.04 -5.00
N ALA A 95 12.81 6.99 -6.20
CA ALA A 95 13.05 8.02 -7.22
C ALA A 95 12.62 9.41 -6.75
N GLU A 96 11.51 9.50 -6.01
CA GLU A 96 11.03 10.75 -5.42
C GLU A 96 11.95 11.25 -4.29
N LEU A 97 12.42 10.34 -3.41
CA LEU A 97 13.36 10.68 -2.35
C LEU A 97 14.67 11.26 -2.88
N LEU A 98 15.16 10.77 -4.02
CA LEU A 98 16.38 11.27 -4.65
C LEU A 98 16.21 12.69 -5.23
N VAL A 99 14.99 13.04 -5.64
CA VAL A 99 14.68 14.34 -6.23
C VAL A 99 14.26 15.37 -5.18
N LEU A 100 13.67 14.94 -4.06
CA LEU A 100 13.24 15.85 -3.00
C LEU A 100 14.47 16.55 -2.36
N ARG A 101 14.43 17.86 -2.39
CA ARG A 101 15.43 18.70 -1.71
C ARG A 101 14.72 19.73 -0.81
N PRO A 102 15.22 20.05 0.39
CA PRO A 102 16.45 19.55 1.04
C PRO A 102 16.29 18.12 1.61
N MET A 103 17.39 17.46 1.93
CA MET A 103 17.40 16.09 2.47
C MET A 103 16.47 15.89 3.68
N ARG A 104 16.31 16.91 4.51
CA ARG A 104 15.37 16.86 5.66
C ARG A 104 13.94 16.55 5.23
N THR A 105 13.49 17.11 4.11
CA THR A 105 12.15 16.85 3.56
C THR A 105 12.02 15.42 3.05
N SER A 106 13.06 14.87 2.41
CA SER A 106 13.10 13.48 1.97
C SER A 106 13.02 12.51 3.15
N PHE A 107 13.80 12.74 4.20
CA PHE A 107 13.73 11.92 5.42
C PHE A 107 12.39 12.04 6.13
N ALA A 108 11.82 13.25 6.23
CA ALA A 108 10.50 13.45 6.82
C ALA A 108 9.42 12.68 6.05
N TYR A 109 9.45 12.75 4.71
CA TYR A 109 8.54 12.02 3.85
C TYR A 109 8.66 10.50 4.01
N LEU A 110 9.89 9.97 3.98
CA LEU A 110 10.17 8.55 4.19
C LEU A 110 9.68 8.08 5.56
N PHE A 111 10.05 8.82 6.60
CA PHE A 111 9.71 8.46 7.99
C PHE A 111 8.21 8.50 8.24
N THR A 112 7.52 9.51 7.71
CA THR A 112 6.04 9.63 7.82
C THR A 112 5.35 8.50 7.09
N SER A 113 5.79 8.17 5.86
CA SER A 113 5.23 7.06 5.08
C SER A 113 5.40 5.73 5.81
N TRP A 114 6.61 5.48 6.32
CA TRP A 114 6.93 4.26 7.07
C TRP A 114 6.15 4.18 8.39
N ALA A 115 6.13 5.26 9.18
CA ALA A 115 5.44 5.29 10.46
C ALA A 115 3.93 5.06 10.31
N LEU A 116 3.30 5.71 9.33
CA LEU A 116 1.87 5.50 9.06
C LEU A 116 1.56 4.08 8.60
N ALA A 117 2.42 3.48 7.76
CA ALA A 117 2.26 2.09 7.36
C ALA A 117 2.36 1.14 8.56
N VAL A 118 3.37 1.32 9.43
CA VAL A 118 3.55 0.51 10.64
C VAL A 118 2.38 0.69 11.60
N ILE A 119 1.97 1.93 11.88
CA ILE A 119 0.82 2.22 12.74
C ILE A 119 -0.45 1.55 12.21
N SER A 120 -0.71 1.66 10.91
CA SER A 120 -1.86 1.01 10.27
C SER A 120 -1.82 -0.52 10.45
N CYS A 121 -0.66 -1.15 10.25
CA CYS A 121 -0.50 -2.58 10.45
C CYS A 121 -0.71 -3.00 11.93
N VAL A 122 -0.14 -2.25 12.87
CA VAL A 122 -0.30 -2.54 14.29
C VAL A 122 -1.77 -2.41 14.73
N LEU A 123 -2.45 -1.36 14.28
CA LEU A 123 -3.85 -1.12 14.67
C LEU A 123 -4.81 -2.10 13.99
N LEU A 124 -4.65 -2.37 12.70
CA LEU A 124 -5.62 -3.16 11.93
C LEU A 124 -5.37 -4.67 12.00
N VAL A 125 -4.14 -5.09 12.21
CA VAL A 125 -3.78 -6.51 12.27
C VAL A 125 -3.31 -6.90 13.66
N GLY A 126 -2.43 -6.13 14.27
CA GLY A 126 -1.84 -6.44 15.57
C GLY A 126 -2.88 -6.44 16.69
N VAL A 127 -3.65 -5.38 16.83
CA VAL A 127 -4.66 -5.26 17.88
C VAL A 127 -5.70 -6.38 17.82
N PRO A 128 -6.38 -6.66 16.69
CA PRO A 128 -7.33 -7.77 16.61
C PRO A 128 -6.69 -9.13 16.91
N ARG A 129 -5.47 -9.36 16.45
CA ARG A 129 -4.77 -10.63 16.71
C ARG A 129 -4.45 -10.83 18.19
N TRP A 130 -4.08 -9.76 18.92
CA TRP A 130 -3.74 -9.84 20.33
C TRP A 130 -4.97 -9.87 21.26
N THR A 131 -6.07 -9.22 20.85
CA THR A 131 -7.28 -9.12 21.69
C THR A 131 -8.27 -10.26 21.48
N LEU A 132 -8.33 -10.83 20.28
CA LEU A 132 -9.36 -11.81 19.89
C LEU A 132 -8.81 -13.23 19.74
N ASP A 133 -7.51 -13.45 19.93
CA ASP A 133 -6.81 -14.74 19.78
C ASP A 133 -7.23 -15.48 18.48
N ILE A 134 -7.25 -14.71 17.38
CA ILE A 134 -7.76 -15.18 16.09
C ILE A 134 -6.65 -15.96 15.38
N ASN A 135 -6.92 -17.23 15.05
CA ASN A 135 -6.04 -18.10 14.30
C ASN A 135 -6.33 -18.00 12.78
N ASP A 136 -5.28 -18.17 11.98
CA ASP A 136 -5.33 -18.11 10.52
C ASP A 136 -6.27 -19.20 9.94
N THR A 137 -7.37 -18.79 9.34
CA THR A 137 -8.35 -19.73 8.75
C THR A 137 -8.00 -20.16 7.33
N CYS A 138 -7.10 -19.44 6.66
CA CYS A 138 -6.63 -19.72 5.29
C CYS A 138 -5.32 -20.53 5.24
N GLN A 139 -4.81 -21.02 6.35
CA GLN A 139 -3.51 -21.69 6.45
C GLN A 139 -3.45 -23.08 5.77
N TRP A 140 -4.60 -23.69 5.49
CA TRP A 140 -4.71 -25.06 4.95
C TRP A 140 -4.22 -25.24 3.52
N GLN A 141 -3.96 -24.15 2.80
CA GLN A 141 -3.80 -24.19 1.34
C GLN A 141 -2.35 -24.15 0.85
N VAL A 142 -1.39 -24.02 1.79
CA VAL A 142 0.03 -24.00 1.43
C VAL A 142 0.64 -25.41 1.39
N LEU A 143 -0.05 -26.41 1.94
CA LEU A 143 0.47 -27.79 2.12
C LEU A 143 -0.26 -28.86 1.29
N SER A 144 -1.15 -28.48 0.37
CA SER A 144 -1.82 -29.45 -0.51
C SER A 144 -1.51 -29.22 -1.98
#